data_c0f6bf132c9cf763f88c4b9919e3e87d
#
_entry.id   c0f6bf132c9cf763f88c4b9919e3e87d
#
_cell.length_a   1.000
_cell.length_b   1.000
_cell.length_c   1.000
_cell.angle_alpha   90.00
_cell.angle_beta   90.00
_cell.angle_gamma   90.00
#
_symmetry.space_group_name_H-M   'P 1'
#
loop_
_entity.id
_entity.type
_entity.pdbx_description
1 polymer ?
#
loop_
_entity_poly.entity_id
_entity_poly.type
_entity_poly.pdbx_seq_one_letter_code
_entity_poly.pdbx_strand_id
1 'polypeptide(L)'
;GDVYKRQNNDLLINNDSLVENIHFNDLTIYPRDLGWKAVVSNISDLLSSGSKKIIGITISLILPAKTEWFWVEELYKGINKALKKYGGIILGGDCSNGNQKAISITAFGIQGELKLRRNACKPGEIILTTGIHGLSKLGFMIKSKMNLDNNITLNERLISKSIEHFCRPKVCLL
;
A
#
# COMPACT_ATOMS: atom_id res chain seq x y z
N GLY A 1 -8.66 5.54 1.25
CA GLY A 1 -8.67 5.72 2.70
C GLY A 1 -8.79 7.18 3.07
N ASP A 2 -9.45 7.49 4.19
CA ASP A 2 -9.56 8.86 4.65
C ASP A 2 -8.43 9.16 5.65
N VAL A 3 -7.77 10.29 5.45
CA VAL A 3 -6.74 10.80 6.37
C VAL A 3 -7.40 11.79 7.33
N TYR A 4 -7.47 11.43 8.60
CA TYR A 4 -8.03 12.28 9.63
C TYR A 4 -6.98 13.21 10.23
N LYS A 5 -7.34 14.48 10.44
CA LYS A 5 -6.48 15.51 11.05
C LYS A 5 -7.01 15.88 12.43
N ARG A 6 -6.18 15.77 13.47
CA ARG A 6 -6.48 16.35 14.77
C ARG A 6 -6.26 17.86 14.73
N GLN A 7 -7.20 18.65 15.28
CA GLN A 7 -7.25 20.10 15.13
C GLN A 7 -6.07 20.88 15.77
N ASN A 8 -5.29 20.27 16.66
CA ASN A 8 -4.21 20.99 17.37
C ASN A 8 -2.85 20.30 17.36
N ASN A 9 -2.66 19.23 16.59
CA ASN A 9 -1.36 18.59 16.47
C ASN A 9 -1.08 18.29 15.01
N ASP A 10 0.16 18.36 14.64
CA ASP A 10 0.72 18.03 13.32
C ASP A 10 0.65 16.50 13.03
N LEU A 11 -0.34 15.78 13.56
CA LEU A 11 -0.50 14.35 13.39
C LEU A 11 -1.44 14.03 12.21
N LEU A 12 -0.93 13.23 11.28
CA LEU A 12 -1.70 12.59 10.22
C LEU A 12 -1.91 11.12 10.55
N ILE A 13 -3.11 10.62 10.32
CA ILE A 13 -3.45 9.21 10.53
C ILE A 13 -4.16 8.71 9.27
N ASN A 14 -3.69 7.59 8.74
CA ASN A 14 -4.36 6.85 7.68
C ASN A 14 -4.58 5.40 8.09
N ASN A 15 -5.65 4.79 7.61
CA ASN A 15 -5.90 3.36 7.76
C ASN A 15 -6.32 2.77 6.42
N ASP A 16 -5.69 1.64 6.07
CA ASP A 16 -6.04 0.86 4.90
C ASP A 16 -5.95 -0.63 5.20
N SER A 17 -6.76 -1.42 4.52
CA SER A 17 -6.87 -2.87 4.74
C SER A 17 -6.75 -3.65 3.44
N LEU A 18 -6.05 -4.77 3.50
CA LEU A 18 -5.95 -5.76 2.43
C LEU A 18 -6.63 -7.05 2.87
N VAL A 19 -7.57 -7.53 2.08
CA VAL A 19 -8.38 -8.72 2.37
C VAL A 19 -8.14 -9.77 1.28
N GLU A 20 -7.92 -11.02 1.69
CA GLU A 20 -7.73 -12.16 0.79
C GLU A 20 -8.95 -12.35 -0.12
N ASN A 21 -8.72 -12.73 -1.36
CA ASN A 21 -9.69 -12.89 -2.45
C ASN A 21 -10.42 -11.60 -2.89
N ILE A 22 -10.10 -10.45 -2.26
CA ILE A 22 -10.58 -9.13 -2.68
C ILE A 22 -9.40 -8.32 -3.23
N HIS A 23 -8.33 -8.18 -2.45
CA HIS A 23 -7.17 -7.35 -2.80
C HIS A 23 -5.94 -8.18 -3.20
N PHE A 24 -5.87 -9.42 -2.73
CA PHE A 24 -4.78 -10.36 -2.99
C PHE A 24 -5.23 -11.82 -2.81
N ASN A 25 -4.43 -12.74 -3.30
CA ASN A 25 -4.40 -14.14 -2.90
C ASN A 25 -2.98 -14.68 -3.07
N ASP A 26 -2.72 -15.88 -2.56
CA ASP A 26 -1.38 -16.48 -2.57
C ASP A 26 -0.84 -16.76 -3.99
N LEU A 27 -1.70 -16.78 -5.03
CA LEU A 27 -1.29 -16.91 -6.43
C LEU A 27 -0.87 -15.58 -7.05
N THR A 28 -1.45 -14.47 -6.58
CA THR A 28 -1.23 -13.16 -7.18
C THR A 28 -0.07 -12.39 -6.57
N ILE A 29 0.18 -12.57 -5.27
CA ILE A 29 1.23 -11.83 -4.56
C ILE A 29 1.88 -12.69 -3.47
N TYR A 30 3.20 -12.67 -3.42
CA TYR A 30 3.97 -13.37 -2.40
C TYR A 30 3.90 -12.62 -1.05
N PRO A 31 3.88 -13.30 0.11
CA PRO A 31 3.66 -12.66 1.42
C PRO A 31 4.61 -11.49 1.72
N ARG A 32 5.90 -11.59 1.35
CA ARG A 32 6.86 -10.50 1.51
C ARG A 32 6.48 -9.26 0.70
N ASP A 33 6.01 -9.45 -0.52
CA ASP A 33 5.57 -8.34 -1.38
C ASP A 33 4.24 -7.76 -0.87
N LEU A 34 3.38 -8.60 -0.32
CA LEU A 34 2.13 -8.19 0.32
C LEU A 34 2.40 -7.29 1.53
N GLY A 35 3.35 -7.67 2.41
CA GLY A 35 3.77 -6.84 3.54
C GLY A 35 4.35 -5.49 3.10
N TRP A 36 5.19 -5.50 2.06
CA TRP A 36 5.67 -4.26 1.45
C TRP A 36 4.52 -3.38 0.95
N LYS A 37 3.61 -3.96 0.16
CA LYS A 37 2.47 -3.25 -0.42
C LYS A 37 1.56 -2.65 0.64
N ALA A 38 1.23 -3.41 1.70
CA ALA A 38 0.38 -2.96 2.78
C ALA A 38 0.92 -1.70 3.47
N VAL A 39 2.22 -1.66 3.74
CA VAL A 39 2.89 -0.48 4.33
C VAL A 39 2.94 0.68 3.35
N VAL A 40 3.36 0.42 2.11
CA VAL A 40 3.59 1.48 1.12
C VAL A 40 2.29 2.15 0.69
N SER A 41 1.17 1.44 0.63
CA SER A 41 -0.15 2.04 0.37
C SER A 41 -0.50 3.07 1.44
N ASN A 42 -0.35 2.72 2.72
CA ASN A 42 -0.61 3.63 3.83
C ASN A 42 0.34 4.84 3.87
N ILE A 43 1.64 4.61 3.61
CA ILE A 43 2.62 5.69 3.53
C ILE A 43 2.30 6.63 2.37
N SER A 44 1.86 6.10 1.23
CA SER A 44 1.44 6.91 0.08
C SER A 44 0.35 7.92 0.47
N ASP A 45 -0.65 7.50 1.22
CA ASP A 45 -1.73 8.37 1.67
C ASP A 45 -1.25 9.45 2.65
N LEU A 46 -0.35 9.11 3.56
CA LEU A 46 0.26 10.11 4.44
C LEU A 46 1.06 11.16 3.65
N LEU A 47 1.88 10.72 2.70
CA LEU A 47 2.70 11.62 1.88
C LEU A 47 1.83 12.49 0.97
N SER A 48 0.79 11.92 0.34
CA SER A 48 -0.16 12.69 -0.47
C SER A 48 -0.95 13.73 0.33
N SER A 49 -0.97 13.60 1.66
CA SER A 49 -1.56 14.57 2.59
C SER A 49 -0.54 15.59 3.13
N GLY A 50 0.71 15.51 2.67
CA GLY A 50 1.79 16.42 3.06
C GLY A 50 2.52 16.01 4.34
N SER A 51 2.63 14.71 4.64
CA SER A 51 3.44 14.23 5.76
C SER A 51 4.93 14.48 5.51
N LYS A 52 5.61 15.11 6.45
CA LYS A 52 7.08 15.31 6.41
C LYS A 52 7.86 14.18 7.09
N LYS A 53 7.19 13.34 7.89
CA LYS A 53 7.84 12.25 8.63
C LYS A 53 6.84 11.15 8.92
N ILE A 54 7.21 9.92 8.68
CA ILE A 54 6.47 8.73 9.11
C ILE A 54 6.93 8.39 10.54
N ILE A 55 5.97 8.31 11.47
CA ILE A 55 6.23 7.93 12.86
C ILE A 55 6.29 6.42 12.96
N GLY A 56 5.29 5.74 12.42
CA GLY A 56 5.18 4.29 12.47
C GLY A 56 3.80 3.80 12.10
N ILE A 57 3.60 2.52 12.33
CA ILE A 57 2.36 1.81 12.00
C ILE A 57 1.88 0.94 13.14
N THR A 58 0.58 0.72 13.24
CA THR A 58 0.00 -0.43 13.94
C THR A 58 -0.54 -1.42 12.94
N ILE A 59 -0.53 -2.72 13.28
CA ILE A 59 -0.90 -3.80 12.37
C ILE A 59 -1.93 -4.68 13.07
N SER A 60 -3.10 -4.85 12.46
CA SER A 60 -4.04 -5.90 12.86
C SER A 60 -4.06 -6.98 11.80
N LEU A 61 -3.77 -8.22 12.22
CA LEU A 61 -3.81 -9.40 11.38
C LEU A 61 -5.00 -10.27 11.75
N ILE A 62 -5.76 -10.69 10.75
CA ILE A 62 -6.74 -11.76 10.88
C ILE A 62 -6.22 -12.91 10.02
N LEU A 63 -6.02 -14.08 10.62
CA LEU A 63 -5.40 -15.21 9.95
C LEU A 63 -6.19 -16.50 10.23
N PRO A 64 -6.43 -17.36 9.22
CA PRO A 64 -6.90 -18.71 9.45
C PRO A 64 -5.93 -19.51 10.33
N ALA A 65 -6.46 -20.36 11.22
CA ALA A 65 -5.64 -21.19 12.11
C ALA A 65 -4.61 -22.06 11.40
N LYS A 66 -4.88 -22.42 10.13
CA LYS A 66 -3.98 -23.22 9.26
C LYS A 66 -2.89 -22.39 8.57
N THR A 67 -2.80 -21.07 8.83
CA THR A 67 -1.78 -20.22 8.19
C THR A 67 -0.40 -20.62 8.70
N GLU A 68 0.50 -20.96 7.79
CA GLU A 68 1.87 -21.37 8.12
C GLU A 68 2.65 -20.19 8.69
N TRP A 69 3.50 -20.45 9.70
CA TRP A 69 4.38 -19.45 10.29
C TRP A 69 5.29 -18.77 9.26
N PHE A 70 5.76 -19.54 8.28
CA PHE A 70 6.55 -19.03 7.15
C PHE A 70 5.84 -17.87 6.42
N TRP A 71 4.51 -17.95 6.22
CA TRP A 71 3.74 -16.90 5.59
C TRP A 71 3.80 -15.59 6.40
N VAL A 72 3.65 -15.70 7.71
CA VAL A 72 3.71 -14.54 8.63
C VAL A 72 5.10 -13.94 8.65
N GLU A 73 6.14 -14.78 8.76
CA GLU A 73 7.52 -14.34 8.75
C GLU A 73 7.87 -13.56 7.48
N GLU A 74 7.49 -14.06 6.32
CA GLU A 74 7.72 -13.38 5.05
C GLU A 74 6.94 -12.06 4.93
N LEU A 75 5.70 -12.02 5.44
CA LEU A 75 4.92 -10.79 5.51
C LEU A 75 5.68 -9.70 6.30
N TYR A 76 6.14 -10.05 7.50
CA TYR A 76 6.89 -9.11 8.36
C TYR A 76 8.24 -8.72 7.78
N LYS A 77 8.93 -9.60 7.04
CA LYS A 77 10.13 -9.22 6.26
C LYS A 77 9.81 -8.12 5.24
N GLY A 78 8.68 -8.20 4.59
CA GLY A 78 8.21 -7.17 3.65
C GLY A 78 7.86 -5.84 4.34
N ILE A 79 7.13 -5.91 5.45
CA ILE A 79 6.78 -4.76 6.29
C ILE A 79 8.04 -4.03 6.76
N ASN A 80 8.97 -4.76 7.37
CA ASN A 80 10.22 -4.19 7.87
C ASN A 80 11.09 -3.58 6.75
N LYS A 81 11.11 -4.20 5.57
CA LYS A 81 11.82 -3.65 4.41
C LYS A 81 11.23 -2.31 3.96
N ALA A 82 9.91 -2.18 3.96
CA ALA A 82 9.23 -0.93 3.62
C ALA A 82 9.50 0.16 4.66
N LEU A 83 9.37 -0.15 5.95
CA LEU A 83 9.66 0.78 7.05
C LEU A 83 11.13 1.23 7.05
N LYS A 84 12.07 0.30 6.80
CA LYS A 84 13.49 0.66 6.66
C LYS A 84 13.74 1.64 5.53
N LYS A 85 12.97 1.56 4.44
CA LYS A 85 13.12 2.46 3.29
C LYS A 85 12.46 3.81 3.49
N TYR A 86 11.24 3.84 4.01
CA TYR A 86 10.40 5.03 4.06
C TYR A 86 10.36 5.69 5.44
N GLY A 87 10.93 5.05 6.43
CA GLY A 87 10.91 5.48 7.82
C GLY A 87 9.75 4.91 8.62
N GLY A 88 9.80 5.13 9.92
CA GLY A 88 8.84 4.63 10.89
C GLY A 88 9.21 3.28 11.51
N ILE A 89 8.42 2.90 12.51
CA ILE A 89 8.58 1.64 13.26
C ILE A 89 7.21 0.97 13.42
N ILE A 90 7.19 -0.30 13.80
CA ILE A 90 5.97 -0.97 14.27
C ILE A 90 5.71 -0.49 15.70
N LEU A 91 4.57 0.17 15.92
CA LEU A 91 4.15 0.73 17.21
C LEU A 91 3.36 -0.26 18.04
N GLY A 92 2.75 -1.24 17.41
CA GLY A 92 1.91 -2.25 18.04
C GLY A 92 1.01 -2.96 17.05
N GLY A 93 0.08 -3.74 17.56
CA GLY A 93 -0.88 -4.45 16.73
C GLY A 93 -1.62 -5.53 17.47
N ASP A 94 -2.39 -6.29 16.72
CA ASP A 94 -3.17 -7.42 17.20
C ASP A 94 -3.15 -8.56 16.18
N CYS A 95 -3.36 -9.78 16.64
CA CYS A 95 -3.49 -10.95 15.78
C CYS A 95 -4.68 -11.78 16.24
N SER A 96 -5.64 -11.94 15.37
CA SER A 96 -6.89 -12.66 15.66
C SER A 96 -7.09 -13.80 14.67
N ASN A 97 -7.83 -14.84 15.12
CA ASN A 97 -8.24 -15.92 14.25
C ASN A 97 -9.42 -15.49 13.36
N GLY A 98 -9.47 -15.99 12.12
CA GLY A 98 -10.57 -15.74 11.19
C GLY A 98 -10.61 -16.72 10.04
N ASN A 99 -11.61 -16.57 9.17
CA ASN A 99 -11.83 -17.51 8.06
C ASN A 99 -10.98 -17.20 6.81
N GLN A 100 -10.45 -15.98 6.72
CA GLN A 100 -9.61 -15.52 5.61
C GLN A 100 -8.52 -14.59 6.12
N LYS A 101 -7.45 -14.44 5.33
CA LYS A 101 -6.38 -13.52 5.69
C LYS A 101 -6.83 -12.06 5.48
N ALA A 102 -6.64 -11.23 6.49
CA ALA A 102 -6.81 -9.79 6.37
C ALA A 102 -5.69 -9.06 7.13
N ILE A 103 -5.23 -7.97 6.55
CA ILE A 103 -4.18 -7.12 7.10
C ILE A 103 -4.73 -5.71 7.13
N SER A 104 -4.87 -5.12 8.33
CA SER A 104 -5.21 -3.72 8.47
C SER A 104 -4.03 -2.97 9.08
N ILE A 105 -3.63 -1.88 8.45
CA ILE A 105 -2.54 -1.03 8.92
C ILE A 105 -3.08 0.35 9.19
N THR A 106 -2.82 0.86 10.40
CA THR A 106 -2.96 2.28 10.69
C THR A 106 -1.58 2.91 10.70
N ALA A 107 -1.37 3.90 9.84
CA ALA A 107 -0.11 4.62 9.74
C ALA A 107 -0.22 6.02 10.34
N PHE A 108 0.86 6.45 10.99
CA PHE A 108 0.97 7.71 11.70
C PHE A 108 2.10 8.54 11.09
N GLY A 109 1.82 9.81 10.79
CA GLY A 109 2.79 10.74 10.24
C GLY A 109 2.69 12.12 10.86
N ILE A 110 3.75 12.91 10.70
CA ILE A 110 3.77 14.31 11.10
C ILE A 110 3.48 15.19 9.89
N GLN A 111 2.51 16.09 10.02
CA GLN A 111 2.17 17.06 9.00
C GLN A 111 3.39 17.96 8.70
N GLY A 112 3.68 18.12 7.41
CA GLY A 112 4.65 19.11 6.94
C GLY A 112 4.06 20.50 6.75
N GLU A 113 4.82 21.37 6.12
CA GLU A 113 4.40 22.75 5.82
C GLU A 113 3.22 22.77 4.83
N LEU A 114 3.25 21.89 3.83
CA LEU A 114 2.18 21.77 2.84
C LEU A 114 1.03 20.93 3.41
N LYS A 115 -0.11 21.59 3.61
CA LYS A 115 -1.36 20.94 4.01
C LYS A 115 -2.18 20.60 2.76
N LEU A 116 -1.88 19.46 2.14
CA LEU A 116 -2.58 19.02 0.93
C LEU A 116 -3.97 18.47 1.27
N ARG A 117 -4.98 18.88 0.48
CA ARG A 117 -6.38 18.47 0.66
C ARG A 117 -7.01 18.14 -0.70
N ARG A 118 -7.88 17.12 -0.73
CA ARG A 118 -8.58 16.70 -1.95
C ARG A 118 -9.52 17.76 -2.53
N ASN A 119 -10.02 18.68 -1.72
CA ASN A 119 -10.97 19.72 -2.09
C ASN A 119 -10.33 21.10 -2.23
N ALA A 120 -9.03 21.19 -2.41
CA ALA A 120 -8.31 22.46 -2.51
C ALA A 120 -8.25 23.01 -3.94
N CYS A 121 -8.52 22.18 -4.96
CA CYS A 121 -8.45 22.59 -6.36
C CYS A 121 -9.52 23.62 -6.74
N LYS A 122 -9.16 24.52 -7.65
CA LYS A 122 -10.03 25.57 -8.19
C LYS A 122 -10.16 25.44 -9.70
N PRO A 123 -11.28 25.88 -10.29
CA PRO A 123 -11.42 25.96 -11.75
C PRO A 123 -10.30 26.81 -12.36
N GLY A 124 -9.71 26.32 -13.47
CA GLY A 124 -8.59 26.97 -14.13
C GLY A 124 -7.20 26.49 -13.71
N GLU A 125 -7.07 25.69 -12.66
CA GLU A 125 -5.81 25.06 -12.28
C GLU A 125 -5.45 23.90 -13.22
N ILE A 126 -4.14 23.67 -13.37
CA ILE A 126 -3.60 22.62 -14.25
C ILE A 126 -3.51 21.32 -13.47
N ILE A 127 -4.05 20.24 -14.02
CA ILE A 127 -3.90 18.88 -13.49
C ILE A 127 -2.62 18.27 -14.05
N LEU A 128 -1.70 17.93 -13.15
CA LEU A 128 -0.46 17.24 -13.48
C LEU A 128 -0.51 15.79 -13.02
N THR A 129 0.12 14.93 -13.79
CA THR A 129 0.30 13.52 -13.46
C THR A 129 1.73 13.08 -13.73
N THR A 130 2.25 12.14 -12.95
CA THR A 130 3.59 11.59 -13.11
C THR A 130 3.53 10.09 -13.37
N GLY A 131 4.45 9.62 -14.23
CA GLY A 131 4.57 8.20 -14.53
C GLY A 131 3.50 7.67 -15.49
N ILE A 132 3.39 6.36 -15.54
CA ILE A 132 2.45 5.64 -16.41
C ILE A 132 1.31 5.11 -15.55
N HIS A 133 0.10 5.57 -15.84
CA HIS A 133 -1.10 5.07 -15.19
C HIS A 133 -1.51 3.71 -15.75
N GLY A 134 -2.16 2.88 -14.90
CA GLY A 134 -2.66 1.55 -15.28
C GLY A 134 -1.69 0.39 -15.09
N LEU A 135 -0.39 0.62 -14.87
CA LEU A 135 0.58 -0.47 -14.68
C LEU A 135 0.20 -1.44 -13.57
N SER A 136 -0.24 -0.95 -12.42
CA SER A 136 -0.65 -1.80 -11.29
C SER A 136 -1.88 -2.65 -11.63
N LYS A 137 -2.85 -2.08 -12.35
CA LYS A 137 -4.04 -2.84 -12.83
C LYS A 137 -3.63 -3.91 -13.83
N LEU A 138 -2.77 -3.57 -14.79
CA LEU A 138 -2.26 -4.52 -15.76
C LEU A 138 -1.49 -5.67 -15.07
N GLY A 139 -0.64 -5.34 -14.08
CA GLY A 139 0.08 -6.33 -13.28
C GLY A 139 -0.86 -7.27 -12.51
N PHE A 140 -1.94 -6.74 -11.94
CA PHE A 140 -2.98 -7.55 -11.32
C PHE A 140 -3.67 -8.49 -12.33
N MET A 141 -4.06 -8.00 -13.49
CA MET A 141 -4.71 -8.80 -14.54
C MET A 141 -3.80 -9.94 -15.01
N ILE A 142 -2.51 -9.66 -15.24
CA ILE A 142 -1.52 -10.67 -15.62
C ILE A 142 -1.38 -11.74 -14.52
N LYS A 143 -1.21 -11.33 -13.26
CA LYS A 143 -1.05 -12.26 -12.12
C LYS A 143 -2.31 -13.08 -11.85
N SER A 144 -3.48 -12.51 -12.09
CA SER A 144 -4.78 -13.17 -11.94
C SER A 144 -5.16 -14.03 -13.16
N LYS A 145 -4.30 -14.09 -14.20
CA LYS A 145 -4.58 -14.79 -15.47
C LYS A 145 -5.92 -14.36 -16.10
N MET A 146 -6.28 -13.09 -15.94
CA MET A 146 -7.46 -12.53 -16.57
C MET A 146 -7.21 -12.39 -18.09
N ASN A 147 -8.25 -12.61 -18.87
CA ASN A 147 -8.18 -12.36 -20.33
C ASN A 147 -7.85 -10.90 -20.59
N LEU A 148 -6.75 -10.66 -21.28
CA LEU A 148 -6.40 -9.38 -21.84
C LEU A 148 -7.01 -9.29 -23.25
N ASP A 149 -7.35 -8.08 -23.67
CA ASP A 149 -7.79 -7.85 -25.06
C ASP A 149 -6.72 -8.38 -26.03
N ASN A 150 -7.14 -9.20 -27.00
CA ASN A 150 -6.24 -9.80 -27.99
C ASN A 150 -5.47 -8.78 -28.83
N ASN A 151 -5.92 -7.52 -28.85
CA ASN A 151 -5.26 -6.42 -29.55
C ASN A 151 -4.09 -5.81 -28.75
N ILE A 152 -3.87 -6.23 -27.49
CA ILE A 152 -2.79 -5.68 -26.65
C ILE A 152 -1.53 -6.53 -26.83
N THR A 153 -0.54 -6.00 -27.51
CA THR A 153 0.78 -6.62 -27.58
C THR A 153 1.60 -6.21 -26.35
N LEU A 154 1.88 -7.16 -25.47
CA LEU A 154 2.69 -6.96 -24.28
C LEU A 154 4.11 -7.45 -24.55
N ASN A 155 5.10 -6.56 -24.42
CA ASN A 155 6.50 -6.97 -24.38
C ASN A 155 6.92 -7.35 -22.94
N GLU A 156 7.97 -8.13 -22.80
CA GLU A 156 8.47 -8.63 -21.50
C GLU A 156 8.79 -7.50 -20.51
N ARG A 157 9.30 -6.37 -20.98
CA ARG A 157 9.61 -5.20 -20.14
C ARG A 157 8.35 -4.61 -19.52
N LEU A 158 7.28 -4.49 -20.30
CA LEU A 158 6.00 -3.95 -19.81
C LEU A 158 5.35 -4.93 -18.82
N ILE A 159 5.39 -6.24 -19.12
CA ILE A 159 4.91 -7.30 -18.22
C ILE A 159 5.64 -7.22 -16.88
N SER A 160 6.96 -7.26 -16.88
CA SER A 160 7.78 -7.22 -15.67
C SER A 160 7.53 -5.95 -14.86
N LYS A 161 7.51 -4.78 -15.52
CA LYS A 161 7.25 -3.49 -14.87
C LYS A 161 5.85 -3.44 -14.26
N SER A 162 4.84 -3.97 -14.95
CA SER A 162 3.46 -3.99 -14.45
C SER A 162 3.31 -4.88 -13.22
N ILE A 163 3.92 -6.06 -13.24
CA ILE A 163 3.95 -6.97 -12.08
C ILE A 163 4.68 -6.31 -10.90
N GLU A 164 5.82 -5.65 -11.14
CA GLU A 164 6.54 -4.92 -10.09
C GLU A 164 5.66 -3.83 -9.47
N HIS A 165 4.97 -3.03 -10.28
CA HIS A 165 4.07 -1.98 -9.80
C HIS A 165 2.89 -2.52 -8.98
N PHE A 166 2.37 -3.68 -9.35
CA PHE A 166 1.29 -4.33 -8.61
C PHE A 166 1.78 -4.90 -7.28
N CYS A 167 2.89 -5.65 -7.29
CA CYS A 167 3.39 -6.36 -6.11
C CYS A 167 4.21 -5.46 -5.17
N ARG A 168 5.01 -4.55 -5.74
CA ARG A 168 5.96 -3.70 -5.00
C ARG A 168 5.82 -2.24 -5.41
N PRO A 169 4.68 -1.61 -5.12
CA PRO A 169 4.52 -0.19 -5.42
C PRO A 169 5.62 0.64 -4.75
N LYS A 170 5.95 1.76 -5.35
CA LYS A 170 6.94 2.72 -4.84
C LYS A 170 6.28 4.07 -4.68
N VAL A 171 6.64 4.78 -3.63
CA VAL A 171 6.24 6.17 -3.42
C VAL A 171 7.44 7.06 -3.67
N CYS A 172 7.24 8.17 -4.35
CA CYS A 172 8.25 9.21 -4.45
C CYS A 172 8.28 9.97 -3.12
N LEU A 173 9.46 10.01 -2.49
CA LEU A 173 9.72 10.94 -1.40
C LEU A 173 9.97 12.31 -2.05
N LEU A 174 9.29 13.33 -1.56
CA LEU A 174 9.52 14.72 -1.94
C LEU A 174 10.82 15.24 -1.31
#